data_a452a927288a9c8d3a6e47d3e1974554
#
_entry.id   a452a927288a9c8d3a6e47d3e1974554
#
_cell.length_a   1.000
_cell.length_b   1.000
_cell.length_c   1.000
_cell.angle_alpha   90.00
_cell.angle_beta   90.00
_cell.angle_gamma   90.00
#
_symmetry.space_group_name_H-M   'P 1'
#
loop_
_entity.id
_entity.type
_entity.pdbx_description
1 polymer ?
#
loop_
_entity_poly.entity_id
_entity_poly.type
_entity_poly.pdbx_seq_one_letter_code
_entity_poly.pdbx_strand_id
1 'polypeptide(L)'
;MRYHIDTIPVWDAAKIDGECLLCALQRRVELQQIEYSLGASVMEPDVRIQVNKKGFCQHHQRMLFKGDNRLGHALMLESHLTQTRGKLNKAFNDIRKAAS
;
A
#
# COMPACT_ATOMS: atom_id res chain seq x y z
N MET A 1 -5.25 30.91 19.20
CA MET A 1 -4.69 29.62 19.62
C MET A 1 -3.79 29.06 18.52
N ARG A 2 -2.57 28.71 18.86
CA ARG A 2 -1.65 28.16 17.87
C ARG A 2 -1.65 26.65 17.97
N TYR A 3 -1.99 25.95 16.89
CA TYR A 3 -1.91 24.52 16.80
C TYR A 3 -0.54 24.11 16.28
N HIS A 4 0.06 23.09 16.87
CA HIS A 4 1.26 22.50 16.31
C HIS A 4 0.92 21.83 14.98
N ILE A 5 1.84 21.90 14.01
CA ILE A 5 1.59 21.38 12.67
C ILE A 5 1.26 19.88 12.69
N ASP A 6 1.88 19.13 13.61
CA ASP A 6 1.64 17.69 13.75
C ASP A 6 0.24 17.36 14.30
N THR A 7 -0.42 18.34 14.94
CA THR A 7 -1.76 18.15 15.50
C THR A 7 -2.87 18.60 14.56
N ILE A 8 -2.56 19.24 13.46
CA ILE A 8 -3.54 19.70 12.47
C ILE A 8 -4.47 18.57 12.00
N PRO A 9 -3.95 17.38 11.61
CA PRO A 9 -4.83 16.28 11.21
C PRO A 9 -5.82 15.86 12.28
N VAL A 10 -5.42 15.90 13.56
CA VAL A 10 -6.29 15.56 14.68
C VAL A 10 -7.43 16.56 14.79
N TRP A 11 -7.12 17.86 14.71
CA TRP A 11 -8.15 18.91 14.78
C TRP A 11 -9.09 18.85 13.58
N ASP A 12 -8.57 18.57 12.37
CA ASP A 12 -9.39 18.42 11.19
C ASP A 12 -10.35 17.24 11.34
N ALA A 13 -9.88 16.11 11.87
CA ALA A 13 -10.70 14.94 12.09
C ALA A 13 -11.78 15.21 13.15
N ALA A 14 -11.46 16.00 14.19
CA ALA A 14 -12.41 16.35 15.24
C ALA A 14 -13.57 17.21 14.72
N LYS A 15 -13.41 17.90 13.60
CA LYS A 15 -14.44 18.75 13.01
C LYS A 15 -15.41 17.98 12.12
N ILE A 16 -15.15 16.73 11.83
CA ILE A 16 -16.00 15.90 10.96
C ILE A 16 -17.18 15.38 11.77
N ASP A 17 -18.40 15.68 11.31
CA ASP A 17 -19.62 15.19 11.94
C ASP A 17 -19.88 13.74 11.57
N GLY A 18 -20.40 12.97 12.54
CA GLY A 18 -20.92 11.64 12.31
C GLY A 18 -19.91 10.50 12.39
N GLU A 19 -18.61 10.75 12.39
CA GLU A 19 -17.58 9.73 12.56
C GLU A 19 -16.83 9.92 13.88
N CYS A 20 -16.36 8.81 14.46
CA CYS A 20 -15.47 8.91 15.61
C CYS A 20 -14.13 9.51 15.14
N LEU A 21 -13.45 10.21 16.05
CA LEU A 21 -12.16 10.85 15.77
C LEU A 21 -11.12 9.85 15.26
N LEU A 22 -11.02 8.70 15.89
CA LEU A 22 -10.04 7.67 15.53
C LEU A 22 -10.34 7.05 14.16
N CYS A 23 -11.63 6.84 13.84
CA CYS A 23 -12.05 6.31 12.55
C CYS A 23 -11.71 7.30 11.43
N ALA A 24 -11.95 8.59 11.66
CA ALA A 24 -11.63 9.64 10.69
C ALA A 24 -10.13 9.74 10.44
N LEU A 25 -9.32 9.67 11.50
CA LEU A 25 -7.86 9.68 11.40
C LEU A 25 -7.34 8.45 10.65
N GLN A 26 -7.86 7.27 10.96
CA GLN A 26 -7.47 6.04 10.28
C GLN A 26 -7.75 6.12 8.79
N ARG A 27 -8.94 6.59 8.41
CA ARG A 27 -9.31 6.76 7.01
C ARG A 27 -8.38 7.74 6.30
N ARG A 28 -8.06 8.85 6.95
CA ARG A 28 -7.16 9.86 6.39
C ARG A 28 -5.77 9.30 6.12
N VAL A 29 -5.20 8.59 7.10
CA VAL A 29 -3.88 7.96 6.96
C VAL A 29 -3.90 6.94 5.83
N GLU A 30 -4.93 6.12 5.77
CA GLU A 30 -5.10 5.11 4.74
C GLU A 30 -5.13 5.72 3.34
N LEU A 31 -5.92 6.77 3.15
CA LEU A 31 -6.00 7.49 1.87
C LEU A 31 -4.67 8.15 1.51
N GLN A 32 -3.97 8.74 2.49
CA GLN A 32 -2.66 9.34 2.26
C GLN A 32 -1.64 8.30 1.81
N GLN A 33 -1.65 7.12 2.39
CA GLN A 33 -0.75 6.03 1.99
C GLN A 33 -1.06 5.52 0.59
N ILE A 34 -2.34 5.45 0.23
CA ILE A 34 -2.74 5.07 -1.13
C ILE A 34 -2.24 6.11 -2.15
N GLU A 35 -2.45 7.39 -1.87
CA GLU A 35 -1.97 8.47 -2.74
C GLU A 35 -0.44 8.46 -2.86
N TYR A 36 0.26 8.28 -1.76
CA TYR A 36 1.71 8.18 -1.75
C TYR A 36 2.19 7.00 -2.61
N SER A 37 1.55 5.84 -2.46
CA SER A 37 1.93 4.63 -3.20
C SER A 37 1.69 4.75 -4.70
N LEU A 38 0.68 5.54 -5.12
CA LEU A 38 0.37 5.78 -6.53
C LEU A 38 1.10 6.99 -7.12
N GLY A 39 1.78 7.77 -6.29
CA GLY A 39 2.50 8.97 -6.72
C GLY A 39 3.93 8.66 -7.16
N ALA A 40 4.82 9.62 -6.93
CA ALA A 40 6.22 9.53 -7.36
C ALA A 40 6.95 8.30 -6.78
N SER A 41 6.51 7.79 -5.63
CA SER A 41 7.14 6.63 -4.98
C SER A 41 7.07 5.35 -5.82
N VAL A 42 6.13 5.26 -6.77
CA VAL A 42 6.03 4.10 -7.67
C VAL A 42 7.34 3.86 -8.42
N MET A 43 8.04 4.93 -8.76
CA MET A 43 9.29 4.85 -9.53
C MET A 43 10.53 4.77 -8.64
N GLU A 44 10.37 4.80 -7.32
CA GLU A 44 11.49 4.74 -6.40
C GLU A 44 11.87 3.28 -6.11
N PRO A 45 13.14 2.87 -6.36
CA PRO A 45 13.56 1.48 -6.19
C PRO A 45 13.35 0.95 -4.77
N ASP A 46 13.65 1.75 -3.75
CA ASP A 46 13.53 1.34 -2.36
C ASP A 46 12.07 1.05 -1.98
N VAL A 47 11.15 1.89 -2.44
CA VAL A 47 9.73 1.70 -2.21
C VAL A 47 9.23 0.46 -2.95
N ARG A 48 9.68 0.26 -4.21
CA ARG A 48 9.30 -0.90 -5.00
C ARG A 48 9.76 -2.20 -4.35
N ILE A 49 10.94 -2.23 -3.78
CA ILE A 49 11.46 -3.39 -3.05
C ILE A 49 10.55 -3.74 -1.88
N GLN A 50 10.15 -2.74 -1.08
CA GLN A 50 9.27 -2.96 0.06
C GLN A 50 7.88 -3.43 -0.36
N VAL A 51 7.31 -2.83 -1.40
CA VAL A 51 6.01 -3.23 -1.94
C VAL A 51 6.05 -4.65 -2.48
N ASN A 52 7.09 -5.01 -3.21
CA ASN A 52 7.25 -6.35 -3.76
C ASN A 52 7.37 -7.41 -2.65
N LYS A 53 8.01 -7.04 -1.54
CA LYS A 53 8.21 -7.95 -0.41
C LYS A 53 6.94 -8.17 0.39
N LYS A 54 6.22 -7.09 0.70
CA LYS A 54 5.05 -7.13 1.60
C LYS A 54 3.73 -7.29 0.85
N GLY A 55 3.62 -6.68 -0.32
CA GLY A 55 2.37 -6.63 -1.06
C GLY A 55 1.31 -5.79 -0.37
N PHE A 56 0.09 -5.87 -0.88
CA PHE A 56 -1.07 -5.20 -0.30
C PHE A 56 -2.18 -6.22 -0.11
N CYS A 57 -2.98 -6.05 0.95
CA CYS A 57 -4.17 -6.87 1.16
C CYS A 57 -5.25 -6.54 0.12
N GLN A 58 -6.26 -7.39 0.03
CA GLN A 58 -7.34 -7.24 -0.95
C GLN A 58 -8.02 -5.87 -0.85
N HIS A 59 -8.28 -5.40 0.37
CA HIS A 59 -8.91 -4.10 0.60
C HIS A 59 -8.08 -2.96 0.01
N HIS A 60 -6.77 -2.94 0.28
CA HIS A 60 -5.88 -1.89 -0.22
C HIS A 60 -5.66 -2.02 -1.73
N GLN A 61 -5.63 -3.24 -2.27
CA GLN A 61 -5.57 -3.43 -3.72
C GLN A 61 -6.78 -2.80 -4.42
N ARG A 62 -7.97 -2.92 -3.83
CA ARG A 62 -9.17 -2.27 -4.37
C ARG A 62 -9.07 -0.76 -4.34
N MET A 63 -8.54 -0.19 -3.25
CA MET A 63 -8.33 1.25 -3.15
C MET A 63 -7.31 1.74 -4.17
N LEU A 64 -6.23 1.01 -4.38
CA LEU A 64 -5.23 1.33 -5.39
C LEU A 64 -5.83 1.30 -6.80
N PHE A 65 -6.66 0.31 -7.08
CA PHE A 65 -7.33 0.18 -8.38
C PHE A 65 -8.27 1.36 -8.67
N LYS A 66 -8.93 1.87 -7.65
CA LYS A 66 -9.83 3.04 -7.77
C LYS A 66 -9.07 4.37 -7.86
N GLY A 67 -7.77 4.37 -7.59
CA GLY A 67 -6.95 5.58 -7.67
C GLY A 67 -6.72 6.03 -9.10
N ASP A 68 -6.13 7.21 -9.24
CA ASP A 68 -5.96 7.86 -10.55
C ASP A 68 -4.82 7.26 -11.37
N ASN A 69 -3.82 6.65 -10.72
CA ASN A 69 -2.65 6.12 -11.41
C ASN A 69 -2.74 4.62 -11.60
N ARG A 70 -3.53 4.21 -12.58
CA ARG A 70 -3.72 2.78 -12.91
C ARG A 70 -2.46 2.13 -13.45
N LEU A 71 -1.67 2.89 -14.22
CA LEU A 71 -0.39 2.38 -14.73
C LEU A 71 0.57 2.08 -13.58
N GLY A 72 0.68 2.99 -12.61
CA GLY A 72 1.51 2.76 -11.42
C GLY A 72 1.06 1.54 -10.63
N HIS A 73 -0.25 1.36 -10.45
CA HIS A 73 -0.80 0.18 -9.79
C HIS A 73 -0.46 -1.11 -10.56
N ALA A 74 -0.60 -1.09 -11.88
CA ALA A 74 -0.26 -2.23 -12.72
C ALA A 74 1.23 -2.59 -12.63
N LEU A 75 2.10 -1.60 -12.61
CA LEU A 75 3.54 -1.82 -12.47
C LEU A 75 3.89 -2.45 -11.12
N MET A 76 3.25 -2.00 -10.04
CA MET A 76 3.43 -2.58 -8.70
C MET A 76 2.96 -4.04 -8.66
N LEU A 77 1.79 -4.31 -9.23
CA LEU A 77 1.25 -5.67 -9.31
C LEU A 77 2.17 -6.59 -10.11
N GLU A 78 2.62 -6.14 -11.27
CA GLU A 78 3.53 -6.92 -12.11
C GLU A 78 4.81 -7.29 -11.37
N SER A 79 5.45 -6.32 -10.72
CA SER A 79 6.67 -6.56 -9.97
C SER A 79 6.45 -7.54 -8.82
N HIS A 80 5.37 -7.34 -8.07
CA HIS A 80 5.05 -8.19 -6.92
C HIS A 80 4.74 -9.62 -7.37
N LEU A 81 3.93 -9.78 -8.41
CA LEU A 81 3.58 -11.09 -8.96
C LEU A 81 4.81 -11.81 -9.54
N THR A 82 5.69 -11.09 -10.20
CA THR A 82 6.93 -11.66 -10.72
C THR A 82 7.80 -12.21 -9.60
N GLN A 83 7.94 -11.44 -8.52
CA GLN A 83 8.71 -11.89 -7.36
C GLN A 83 8.05 -13.07 -6.66
N THR A 84 6.75 -13.05 -6.50
CA THR A 84 5.98 -14.15 -5.89
C THR A 84 6.10 -15.42 -6.72
N ARG A 85 5.99 -15.29 -8.04
CA ARG A 85 6.17 -16.41 -8.96
C ARG A 85 7.56 -17.04 -8.82
N GLY A 86 8.60 -16.20 -8.70
CA GLY A 86 9.97 -16.70 -8.49
C GLY A 86 10.10 -17.49 -7.20
N LYS A 87 9.52 -17.00 -6.12
CA LYS A 87 9.51 -17.70 -4.82
C LYS A 87 8.77 -19.02 -4.90
N LEU A 88 7.62 -19.06 -5.56
CA LEU A 88 6.83 -20.28 -5.74
C LEU A 88 7.57 -21.30 -6.59
N ASN A 89 8.20 -20.88 -7.67
CA ASN A 89 8.99 -21.78 -8.53
C ASN A 89 10.14 -22.40 -7.74
N LYS A 90 10.82 -21.61 -6.91
CA LYS A 90 11.88 -22.12 -6.06
C LYS A 90 11.35 -23.17 -5.07
N ALA A 91 10.22 -22.88 -4.42
CA ALA A 91 9.60 -23.78 -3.46
C ALA A 91 9.18 -25.10 -4.13
N PHE A 92 8.59 -25.03 -5.32
CA PHE A 92 8.21 -26.23 -6.10
C PHE A 92 9.43 -27.06 -6.50
N ASN A 93 10.51 -26.40 -6.90
CA ASN A 93 11.75 -27.09 -7.25
C ASN A 93 12.35 -27.80 -6.02
N ASP A 94 12.32 -27.16 -4.85
CA ASP A 94 12.80 -27.76 -3.62
C ASP A 94 11.96 -28.99 -3.23
N ILE A 95 10.64 -28.90 -3.38
CA ILE A 95 9.72 -30.03 -3.14
C ILE A 95 10.02 -31.17 -4.13
N ARG A 96 10.20 -30.84 -5.40
CA ARG A 96 10.51 -31.83 -6.43
C ARG A 96 11.81 -32.55 -6.15
N LYS A 97 12.85 -31.84 -5.73
CA LYS A 97 14.13 -32.42 -5.34
C LYS A 97 13.99 -33.34 -4.11
N ALA A 98 13.19 -32.95 -3.14
CA ALA A 98 12.95 -33.74 -1.95
C ALA A 98 12.16 -35.03 -2.24
N ALA A 99 11.31 -35.02 -3.27
CA ALA A 99 10.47 -36.15 -3.65
C ALA A 99 11.19 -37.18 -4.55
N SER A 100 12.32 -36.80 -5.13
CA SER A 100 13.06 -37.67 -6.04
C SER A 100 14.11 -38.57 -5.31
#